data_d42b3a9c5bd3bec0be9487970e015029
#
_entry.id   d42b3a9c5bd3bec0be9487970e015029
#
_cell.length_a   1.000
_cell.length_b   1.000
_cell.length_c   1.000
_cell.angle_alpha   90.00
_cell.angle_beta   90.00
_cell.angle_gamma   90.00
#
_symmetry.space_group_name_H-M   'P 1'
#
loop_
_entity.id
_entity.type
_entity.pdbx_description
1 polymer ?
#
loop_
_entity_poly.entity_id
_entity_poly.type
_entity_poly.pdbx_seq_one_letter_code
_entity_poly.pdbx_strand_id
1 'polypeptide(L)'
;VLSRALNRLSKMSIFYSRKNLVDLELKTLDDFVFLQKLTELGTLTKKQLIDLHVTEYTTGIEIIKRLIQLGLVKEKVNIEDKRATSISTTAKGKAFLQRCYPYMEQIGSVIFGPLEEEEASQLAHTLSKLDVIHTNLYHTQRDATLSELQKIIRAIEK
;
A
#
# COMPACT_ATOMS: atom_id res chain seq x y z
N VAL A 1 12.24 -2.80 -21.79
CA VAL A 1 12.56 -1.44 -21.26
C VAL A 1 11.70 -1.12 -20.04
N LEU A 2 10.35 -1.17 -20.14
CA LEU A 2 9.42 -0.75 -19.07
C LEU A 2 9.61 -1.50 -17.75
N SER A 3 9.66 -2.84 -17.75
CA SER A 3 9.80 -3.65 -16.53
C SER A 3 11.08 -3.33 -15.75
N ARG A 4 12.19 -3.08 -16.47
CA ARG A 4 13.45 -2.70 -15.84
C ARG A 4 13.40 -1.30 -15.23
N ALA A 5 12.78 -0.34 -15.93
CA ALA A 5 12.61 1.02 -15.44
C ALA A 5 11.74 1.04 -14.18
N LEU A 6 10.59 0.35 -14.21
CA LEU A 6 9.68 0.24 -13.07
C LEU A 6 10.36 -0.37 -11.84
N ASN A 7 11.11 -1.47 -12.02
CA ASN A 7 11.85 -2.11 -10.93
C ASN A 7 12.90 -1.16 -10.32
N ARG A 8 13.63 -0.41 -11.16
CA ARG A 8 14.65 0.54 -10.67
C ARG A 8 14.01 1.71 -9.93
N LEU A 9 12.93 2.31 -10.47
CA LEU A 9 12.22 3.39 -9.82
C LEU A 9 11.61 2.96 -8.48
N SER A 10 11.05 1.75 -8.40
CA SER A 10 10.57 1.18 -7.13
C SER A 10 11.68 1.11 -6.08
N LYS A 11 12.88 0.63 -6.46
CA LYS A 11 14.03 0.59 -5.55
C LYS A 11 14.50 1.99 -5.12
N MET A 12 14.48 2.97 -6.03
CA MET A 12 14.82 4.36 -5.72
C MET A 12 13.77 4.97 -4.78
N SER A 13 12.50 4.71 -4.99
CA SER A 13 11.42 5.13 -4.09
C SER A 13 11.65 4.62 -2.67
N ILE A 14 11.97 3.33 -2.50
CA ILE A 14 12.32 2.75 -1.20
C ILE A 14 13.58 3.42 -0.60
N PHE A 15 14.60 3.71 -1.42
CA PHE A 15 15.81 4.38 -0.98
C PHE A 15 15.53 5.79 -0.45
N TYR A 16 14.72 6.59 -1.15
CA TYR A 16 14.33 7.94 -0.72
C TYR A 16 13.44 7.91 0.52
N SER A 17 12.50 6.96 0.57
CA SER A 17 11.61 6.79 1.73
C SER A 17 12.39 6.55 3.02
N ARG A 18 13.44 5.73 2.97
CA ARG A 18 14.27 5.45 4.15
C ARG A 18 14.94 6.68 4.76
N LYS A 19 15.19 7.73 3.97
CA LYS A 19 15.79 8.98 4.48
C LYS A 19 14.83 9.74 5.41
N ASN A 20 13.54 9.67 5.14
CA ASN A 20 12.51 10.37 5.90
C ASN A 20 11.84 9.51 6.98
N LEU A 21 11.82 8.18 6.80
CA LEU A 21 11.17 7.27 7.75
C LEU A 21 11.85 7.22 9.11
N VAL A 22 13.16 7.50 9.17
CA VAL A 22 13.93 7.56 10.43
C VAL A 22 13.33 8.60 11.40
N ASP A 23 12.91 9.75 10.88
CA ASP A 23 12.34 10.84 11.67
C ASP A 23 10.89 10.54 12.11
N LEU A 24 10.25 9.57 11.46
CA LEU A 24 8.85 9.19 11.67
C LEU A 24 8.67 7.94 12.54
N GLU A 25 9.74 7.32 13.03
CA GLU A 25 9.66 6.04 13.77
C GLU A 25 9.01 4.88 12.99
N LEU A 26 8.87 5.02 11.67
CA LEU A 26 8.39 3.96 10.78
C LEU A 26 9.55 3.10 10.27
N LYS A 27 9.31 1.81 10.17
CA LYS A 27 10.34 0.88 9.66
C LYS A 27 10.34 0.82 8.14
N THR A 28 9.15 0.87 7.54
CA THR A 28 8.97 0.75 6.08
C THR A 28 7.90 1.71 5.58
N LEU A 29 7.90 1.98 4.28
CA LEU A 29 6.84 2.73 3.63
C LEU A 29 5.48 2.03 3.76
N ASP A 30 5.48 0.70 3.82
CA ASP A 30 4.26 -0.08 3.98
C ASP A 30 3.58 0.19 5.32
N ASP A 31 4.32 0.55 6.38
CA ASP A 31 3.73 0.95 7.66
C ASP A 31 2.82 2.18 7.46
N PHE A 32 3.27 3.17 6.65
CA PHE A 32 2.45 4.34 6.31
C PHE A 32 1.24 3.96 5.46
N VAL A 33 1.45 3.16 4.41
CA VAL A 33 0.38 2.79 3.46
C VAL A 33 -0.71 1.97 4.16
N PHE A 34 -0.35 1.04 5.05
CA PHE A 34 -1.30 0.27 5.84
C PHE A 34 -2.11 1.16 6.80
N LEU A 35 -1.44 2.09 7.50
CA LEU A 35 -2.10 3.03 8.40
C LEU A 35 -3.04 3.97 7.65
N GLN A 36 -2.62 4.48 6.50
CA GLN A 36 -3.43 5.34 5.63
C GLN A 36 -4.69 4.61 5.19
N LYS A 37 -4.55 3.40 4.64
CA LYS A 37 -5.67 2.62 4.13
C LYS A 37 -6.68 2.24 5.22
N LEU A 38 -6.18 1.84 6.39
CA LEU A 38 -7.03 1.57 7.54
C LEU A 38 -7.76 2.84 8.02
N THR A 39 -7.13 4.00 7.92
CA THR A 39 -7.76 5.27 8.33
C THR A 39 -8.85 5.68 7.35
N GLU A 40 -8.66 5.48 6.05
CA GLU A 40 -9.63 5.75 5.01
C GLU A 40 -10.89 4.86 5.13
N LEU A 41 -10.69 3.56 5.35
CA LEU A 41 -11.76 2.57 5.33
C LEU A 41 -12.38 2.31 6.71
N GLY A 42 -11.75 2.77 7.79
CA GLY A 42 -12.28 2.66 9.15
C GLY A 42 -11.91 1.34 9.83
N THR A 43 -12.91 0.52 10.18
CA THR A 43 -12.68 -0.73 10.92
C THR A 43 -12.64 -1.92 9.97
N LEU A 44 -11.56 -2.68 10.02
CA LEU A 44 -11.31 -3.86 9.17
C LEU A 44 -10.83 -5.03 10.02
N THR A 45 -10.93 -6.25 9.50
CA THR A 45 -10.14 -7.38 10.00
C THR A 45 -8.70 -7.27 9.50
N LYS A 46 -7.75 -7.93 10.19
CA LYS A 46 -6.35 -8.00 9.73
C LYS A 46 -6.27 -8.57 8.31
N LYS A 47 -7.04 -9.62 8.03
CA LYS A 47 -7.08 -10.25 6.71
C LYS A 47 -7.56 -9.27 5.63
N GLN A 48 -8.65 -8.54 5.88
CA GLN A 48 -9.15 -7.55 4.92
C GLN A 48 -8.10 -6.48 4.61
N LEU A 49 -7.41 -5.92 5.62
CA LEU A 49 -6.37 -4.92 5.39
C LEU A 49 -5.19 -5.49 4.60
N ILE A 50 -4.77 -6.72 4.88
CA ILE A 50 -3.66 -7.37 4.16
C ILE A 50 -4.05 -7.68 2.71
N ASP A 51 -5.28 -8.16 2.49
CA ASP A 51 -5.77 -8.47 1.15
C ASP A 51 -5.88 -7.22 0.25
N LEU A 52 -6.08 -6.02 0.83
CA LEU A 52 -6.07 -4.75 0.09
C LEU A 52 -4.66 -4.34 -0.40
N HIS A 53 -3.63 -4.88 0.23
CA HIS A 53 -2.24 -4.64 -0.16
C HIS A 53 -1.69 -5.92 -0.81
N VAL A 54 -1.00 -5.79 -1.93
CA VAL A 54 -0.38 -6.91 -2.63
C VAL A 54 0.86 -7.36 -1.84
N THR A 55 0.62 -8.00 -0.68
CA THR A 55 1.68 -8.43 0.24
C THR A 55 1.40 -9.82 0.82
N GLU A 56 2.44 -10.52 1.22
CA GLU A 56 2.33 -11.81 1.89
C GLU A 56 1.69 -11.66 3.27
N TYR A 57 0.86 -12.63 3.66
CA TYR A 57 0.11 -12.57 4.91
C TYR A 57 1.00 -12.38 6.15
N THR A 58 2.12 -13.10 6.22
CA THR A 58 3.10 -12.98 7.32
C THR A 58 3.69 -11.59 7.41
N THR A 59 4.06 -10.98 6.29
CA THR A 59 4.57 -9.62 6.21
C THR A 59 3.52 -8.61 6.66
N GLY A 60 2.27 -8.76 6.19
CA GLY A 60 1.17 -7.89 6.60
C GLY A 60 0.88 -7.95 8.10
N ILE A 61 0.92 -9.15 8.69
CA ILE A 61 0.77 -9.33 10.14
C ILE A 61 1.89 -8.61 10.92
N GLU A 62 3.14 -8.68 10.46
CA GLU A 62 4.26 -7.98 11.10
C GLU A 62 4.10 -6.44 11.03
N ILE A 63 3.61 -5.91 9.92
CA ILE A 63 3.30 -4.48 9.77
C ILE A 63 2.22 -4.08 10.79
N ILE A 64 1.10 -4.82 10.84
CA ILE A 64 -0.01 -4.52 11.75
C ILE A 64 0.46 -4.59 13.22
N LYS A 65 1.27 -5.59 13.59
CA LYS A 65 1.84 -5.69 14.95
C LYS A 65 2.66 -4.47 15.32
N ARG A 66 3.52 -3.98 14.43
CA ARG A 66 4.31 -2.75 14.66
C ARG A 66 3.41 -1.54 14.88
N LEU A 67 2.41 -1.35 14.03
CA LEU A 67 1.46 -0.24 14.17
C LEU A 67 0.69 -0.29 15.50
N ILE A 68 0.34 -1.49 15.98
CA ILE A 68 -0.28 -1.68 17.31
C ILE A 68 0.72 -1.36 18.42
N GLN A 69 1.97 -1.83 18.34
CA GLN A 69 3.03 -1.55 19.31
C GLN A 69 3.32 -0.05 19.42
N LEU A 70 3.28 0.68 18.31
CA LEU A 70 3.41 2.14 18.29
C LEU A 70 2.15 2.87 18.81
N GLY A 71 1.07 2.16 19.10
CA GLY A 71 -0.20 2.72 19.54
C GLY A 71 -0.96 3.49 18.45
N LEU A 72 -0.60 3.30 17.18
CA LEU A 72 -1.24 3.94 16.02
C LEU A 72 -2.51 3.20 15.58
N VAL A 73 -2.55 1.91 15.84
CA VAL A 73 -3.67 1.01 15.56
C VAL A 73 -4.08 0.33 16.86
N LYS A 74 -5.36 0.12 17.05
CA LYS A 74 -5.94 -0.67 18.16
C LYS A 74 -6.68 -1.88 17.61
N GLU A 75 -6.65 -2.94 18.40
CA GLU A 75 -7.35 -4.19 18.14
C GLU A 75 -8.59 -4.28 19.05
N LYS A 76 -9.70 -4.73 18.51
CA LYS A 76 -10.92 -4.99 19.26
C LYS A 76 -11.42 -6.40 18.94
N VAL A 77 -11.55 -7.20 19.98
CA VAL A 77 -12.16 -8.53 19.86
C VAL A 77 -13.66 -8.35 19.66
N ASN A 78 -14.25 -9.02 18.68
CA ASN A 78 -15.69 -9.04 18.52
C ASN A 78 -16.30 -9.84 19.68
N ILE A 79 -17.25 -9.24 20.41
CA ILE A 79 -17.87 -9.86 21.59
C ILE A 79 -18.76 -11.04 21.16
N GLU A 80 -19.38 -10.96 19.98
CA GLU A 80 -20.28 -11.98 19.44
C GLU A 80 -19.52 -13.14 18.79
N ASP A 81 -18.40 -12.85 18.12
CA ASP A 81 -17.49 -13.86 17.57
C ASP A 81 -16.06 -13.56 18.02
N LYS A 82 -15.64 -14.25 19.09
CA LYS A 82 -14.29 -14.15 19.67
C LYS A 82 -13.16 -14.52 18.68
N ARG A 83 -13.49 -15.13 17.54
CA ARG A 83 -12.54 -15.45 16.46
C ARG A 83 -12.33 -14.29 15.49
N ALA A 84 -13.25 -13.33 15.46
CA ALA A 84 -13.17 -12.16 14.59
C ALA A 84 -12.58 -10.96 15.36
N THR A 85 -11.32 -10.68 15.11
CA THR A 85 -10.63 -9.53 15.65
C THR A 85 -10.64 -8.41 14.62
N SER A 86 -11.15 -7.26 14.98
CA SER A 86 -11.12 -6.06 14.15
C SER A 86 -10.02 -5.11 14.58
N ILE A 87 -9.50 -4.33 13.65
CA ILE A 87 -8.50 -3.29 13.87
C ILE A 87 -9.03 -1.95 13.39
N SER A 88 -8.60 -0.88 14.03
CA SER A 88 -8.95 0.49 13.64
C SER A 88 -7.84 1.46 14.05
N THR A 89 -7.75 2.60 13.34
CA THR A 89 -6.78 3.65 13.65
C THR A 89 -7.17 4.36 14.95
N THR A 90 -6.18 4.63 15.80
CA THR A 90 -6.37 5.42 17.03
C THR A 90 -6.34 6.93 16.75
N ALA A 91 -6.74 7.76 17.72
CA ALA A 91 -6.56 9.22 17.62
C ALA A 91 -5.08 9.59 17.42
N LYS A 92 -4.16 8.90 18.12
CA LYS A 92 -2.70 9.04 17.92
C LYS A 92 -2.31 8.67 16.48
N GLY A 93 -2.87 7.58 15.93
CA GLY A 93 -2.61 7.14 14.56
C GLY A 93 -3.05 8.16 13.52
N LYS A 94 -4.23 8.76 13.69
CA LYS A 94 -4.72 9.82 12.80
C LYS A 94 -3.84 11.06 12.83
N ALA A 95 -3.46 11.53 14.03
CA ALA A 95 -2.55 12.66 14.20
C ALA A 95 -1.16 12.36 13.61
N PHE A 96 -0.67 11.15 13.81
CA PHE A 96 0.59 10.69 13.25
C PHE A 96 0.56 10.68 11.71
N LEU A 97 -0.52 10.19 11.12
CA LEU A 97 -0.70 10.16 9.66
C LEU A 97 -0.63 11.57 9.06
N GLN A 98 -1.25 12.58 9.70
CA GLN A 98 -1.16 13.98 9.28
C GLN A 98 0.29 14.49 9.27
N ARG A 99 1.11 14.07 10.23
CA ARG A 99 2.54 14.42 10.26
C ARG A 99 3.34 13.74 9.15
N CYS A 100 2.88 12.59 8.64
CA CYS A 100 3.58 11.86 7.57
C CYS A 100 3.39 12.51 6.19
N TYR A 101 2.27 13.16 5.91
CA TYR A 101 1.97 13.68 4.58
C TYR A 101 3.05 14.61 3.99
N PRO A 102 3.60 15.61 4.71
CA PRO A 102 4.65 16.46 4.15
C PRO A 102 5.89 15.66 3.71
N TYR A 103 6.24 14.60 4.44
CA TYR A 103 7.36 13.73 4.08
C TYR A 103 7.06 12.89 2.83
N MET A 104 5.81 12.42 2.68
CA MET A 104 5.39 11.69 1.49
C MET A 104 5.36 12.59 0.25
N GLU A 105 4.90 13.84 0.39
CA GLU A 105 4.95 14.86 -0.66
C GLU A 105 6.39 15.17 -1.08
N GLN A 106 7.31 15.27 -0.13
CA GLN A 106 8.72 15.48 -0.41
C GLN A 106 9.33 14.30 -1.20
N ILE A 107 9.01 13.06 -0.83
CA ILE A 107 9.44 11.87 -1.58
C ILE A 107 8.87 11.91 -3.01
N GLY A 108 7.58 12.21 -3.13
CA GLY A 108 6.91 12.35 -4.43
C GLY A 108 7.57 13.41 -5.30
N SER A 109 7.89 14.59 -4.75
CA SER A 109 8.54 15.67 -5.48
C SER A 109 9.96 15.31 -5.95
N VAL A 110 10.71 14.50 -5.19
CA VAL A 110 12.02 14.00 -5.60
C VAL A 110 11.91 13.02 -6.76
N ILE A 111 10.90 12.16 -6.76
CA ILE A 111 10.72 11.10 -7.78
C ILE A 111 10.09 11.66 -9.05
N PHE A 112 9.04 12.46 -8.91
CA PHE A 112 8.19 12.90 -10.02
C PHE A 112 8.37 14.37 -10.39
N GLY A 113 9.09 15.13 -9.58
CA GLY A 113 9.35 16.55 -9.84
C GLY A 113 10.03 16.90 -11.18
N PRO A 114 10.83 16.00 -11.80
CA PRO A 114 11.35 16.20 -13.15
C PRO A 114 10.32 16.14 -14.28
N LEU A 115 9.07 15.67 -14.00
CA LEU A 115 8.01 15.56 -15.01
C LEU A 115 7.27 16.88 -15.15
N GLU A 116 6.90 17.19 -16.39
CA GLU A 116 5.93 18.24 -16.68
C GLU A 116 4.52 17.79 -16.20
N GLU A 117 3.61 18.72 -15.95
CA GLU A 117 2.27 18.43 -15.41
C GLU A 117 1.49 17.43 -16.28
N GLU A 118 1.58 17.57 -17.62
CA GLU A 118 0.92 16.65 -18.55
C GLU A 118 1.53 15.25 -18.49
N GLU A 119 2.85 15.13 -18.43
CA GLU A 119 3.55 13.85 -18.29
C GLU A 119 3.18 13.16 -16.99
N ALA A 120 3.15 13.90 -15.86
CA ALA A 120 2.77 13.38 -14.58
C ALA A 120 1.32 12.88 -14.57
N SER A 121 0.41 13.63 -15.17
CA SER A 121 -1.01 13.26 -15.30
C SER A 121 -1.20 11.99 -16.14
N GLN A 122 -0.55 11.90 -17.30
CA GLN A 122 -0.60 10.73 -18.17
C GLN A 122 -0.01 9.48 -17.49
N LEU A 123 1.12 9.65 -16.79
CA LEU A 123 1.74 8.57 -16.03
C LEU A 123 0.83 8.08 -14.90
N ALA A 124 0.25 8.99 -14.13
CA ALA A 124 -0.69 8.66 -13.06
C ALA A 124 -1.90 7.90 -13.58
N HIS A 125 -2.51 8.35 -14.68
CA HIS A 125 -3.63 7.66 -15.33
C HIS A 125 -3.24 6.25 -15.77
N THR A 126 -2.08 6.10 -16.43
CA THR A 126 -1.59 4.81 -16.93
C THR A 126 -1.32 3.83 -15.78
N LEU A 127 -0.64 4.28 -14.73
CA LEU A 127 -0.36 3.46 -13.55
C LEU A 127 -1.64 3.05 -12.83
N SER A 128 -2.60 3.96 -12.67
CA SER A 128 -3.90 3.66 -12.04
C SER A 128 -4.69 2.62 -12.83
N LYS A 129 -4.70 2.70 -14.16
CA LYS A 129 -5.32 1.68 -15.01
C LYS A 129 -4.68 0.30 -14.81
N LEU A 130 -3.35 0.23 -14.79
CA LEU A 130 -2.63 -1.02 -14.57
C LEU A 130 -2.87 -1.56 -13.16
N ASP A 131 -2.89 -0.70 -12.15
CA ASP A 131 -3.15 -1.08 -10.76
C ASP A 131 -4.52 -1.74 -10.61
N VAL A 132 -5.57 -1.16 -11.15
CA VAL A 132 -6.94 -1.72 -11.11
C VAL A 132 -6.98 -3.11 -11.76
N ILE A 133 -6.38 -3.27 -12.95
CA ILE A 133 -6.36 -4.54 -13.68
C ILE A 133 -5.61 -5.60 -12.86
N HIS A 134 -4.41 -5.29 -12.39
CA HIS A 134 -3.56 -6.26 -11.71
C HIS A 134 -4.02 -6.57 -10.29
N THR A 135 -4.62 -5.61 -9.58
CA THR A 135 -5.27 -5.86 -8.30
C THR A 135 -6.43 -6.83 -8.44
N ASN A 136 -7.26 -6.66 -9.47
CA ASN A 136 -8.34 -7.61 -9.76
C ASN A 136 -7.79 -9.02 -10.05
N LEU A 137 -6.78 -9.14 -10.91
CA LEU A 137 -6.13 -10.43 -11.21
C LEU A 137 -5.51 -11.07 -9.97
N TYR A 138 -4.86 -10.30 -9.11
CA TYR A 138 -4.30 -10.78 -7.85
C TYR A 138 -5.36 -11.41 -6.94
N HIS A 139 -6.56 -10.82 -6.87
CA HIS A 139 -7.63 -11.34 -6.01
C HIS A 139 -8.40 -12.49 -6.62
N THR A 140 -8.58 -12.51 -7.96
CA THR A 140 -9.47 -13.46 -8.63
C THR A 140 -8.73 -14.63 -9.30
N GLN A 141 -7.44 -14.48 -9.58
CA GLN A 141 -6.64 -15.41 -10.38
C GLN A 141 -5.32 -15.80 -9.69
N ARG A 142 -5.34 -15.93 -8.37
CA ARG A 142 -4.13 -16.11 -7.54
C ARG A 142 -3.33 -17.38 -7.90
N ASP A 143 -4.03 -18.44 -8.30
CA ASP A 143 -3.43 -19.73 -8.65
C ASP A 143 -3.18 -19.90 -10.16
N ALA A 144 -3.52 -18.88 -10.97
CA ALA A 144 -3.35 -18.94 -12.42
C ALA A 144 -1.88 -18.87 -12.81
N THR A 145 -1.52 -19.65 -13.84
CA THR A 145 -0.20 -19.60 -14.47
C THR A 145 -0.01 -18.31 -15.26
N LEU A 146 1.24 -17.92 -15.52
CA LEU A 146 1.53 -16.75 -16.38
C LEU A 146 0.89 -16.87 -17.76
N SER A 147 0.81 -18.09 -18.32
CA SER A 147 0.17 -18.32 -19.63
C SER A 147 -1.34 -18.04 -19.60
N GLU A 148 -2.01 -18.42 -18.53
CA GLU A 148 -3.43 -18.11 -18.33
C GLU A 148 -3.67 -16.62 -18.12
N LEU A 149 -2.85 -15.97 -17.29
CA LEU A 149 -2.90 -14.52 -17.08
C LEU A 149 -2.69 -13.76 -18.41
N GLN A 150 -1.75 -14.19 -19.25
CA GLN A 150 -1.55 -13.59 -20.58
C GLN A 150 -2.79 -13.69 -21.46
N LYS A 151 -3.52 -14.82 -21.44
CA LYS A 151 -4.77 -14.98 -22.20
C LYS A 151 -5.86 -14.03 -21.71
N ILE A 152 -5.98 -13.88 -20.38
CA ILE A 152 -6.96 -12.96 -19.77
C ILE A 152 -6.65 -11.51 -20.17
N ILE A 153 -5.39 -11.07 -20.07
CA ILE A 153 -4.98 -9.71 -20.44
C ILE A 153 -5.30 -9.42 -21.91
N ARG A 154 -4.99 -10.35 -22.84
CA ARG A 154 -5.31 -10.18 -24.26
C ARG A 154 -6.81 -10.10 -24.53
N ALA A 155 -7.65 -10.65 -23.67
CA ALA A 155 -9.11 -10.54 -23.80
C ALA A 155 -9.65 -9.19 -23.32
N ILE A 156 -8.95 -8.51 -22.42
CA ILE A 156 -9.32 -7.16 -21.91
C ILE A 156 -8.96 -6.08 -22.95
N GLU A 157 -7.95 -6.30 -23.79
CA GLU A 157 -7.49 -5.34 -24.83
C GLU A 157 -8.40 -5.26 -26.06
N LYS A 158 -9.44 -6.08 -26.13
CA LYS A 158 -10.45 -6.11 -27.21
C LYS A 158 -11.75 -5.43 -26.75
#